data_dabf9218fd9f6eece4cd3fa69bdf0867
#
_entry.id   dabf9218fd9f6eece4cd3fa69bdf0867
#
_cell.length_a   1.000
_cell.length_b   1.000
_cell.length_c   1.000
_cell.angle_alpha   90.00
_cell.angle_beta   90.00
_cell.angle_gamma   90.00
#
_symmetry.space_group_name_H-M   'P 1'
#
loop_
_entity.id
_entity.type
_entity.pdbx_description
1 polymer ?
#
loop_
_entity_poly.entity_id
_entity_poly.type
_entity_poly.pdbx_seq_one_letter_code
_entity_poly.pdbx_strand_id
1 'polypeptide(L)'
;MQVLYKSTRGKEETVTASMAILKGLSEDGGLFVPTEIPKLDVPMDELAKMSYQETAYEVMKCFLTDFTEEELKNCINNAYDEKFDTKEIAPLHEADGAYFLELYHGATIAFKDMALSILPYLMTTAAKKNQIKNEIVILTATSG
;
A
#
# COMPACT_ATOMS: atom_id res chain seq x y z
N MET A 1 7.61 6.80 16.11
CA MET A 1 6.26 6.80 16.72
C MET A 1 5.43 5.75 15.99
N GLN A 2 4.58 4.99 16.69
CA GLN A 2 3.79 3.95 16.04
C GLN A 2 2.45 4.53 15.58
N VAL A 3 2.15 4.47 14.28
CA VAL A 3 0.85 4.85 13.74
C VAL A 3 -0.13 3.70 13.97
N LEU A 4 -1.23 3.99 14.63
CA LEU A 4 -2.33 3.06 14.86
C LEU A 4 -3.52 3.40 13.96
N TYR A 5 -4.42 2.44 13.79
CA TYR A 5 -5.57 2.52 12.90
C TYR A 5 -6.87 2.36 13.68
N LYS A 6 -7.88 3.14 13.33
CA LYS A 6 -9.21 3.11 13.95
C LYS A 6 -10.31 3.02 12.89
N SER A 7 -11.50 2.56 13.32
CA SER A 7 -12.67 2.52 12.44
C SER A 7 -13.19 3.92 12.10
N THR A 8 -13.60 4.10 10.84
CA THR A 8 -14.33 5.30 10.39
C THR A 8 -15.71 5.45 11.01
N ARG A 9 -16.25 4.39 11.63
CA ARG A 9 -17.56 4.40 12.30
C ARG A 9 -17.48 4.65 13.80
N GLY A 10 -16.27 4.91 14.32
CA GLY A 10 -16.08 5.43 15.66
C GLY A 10 -15.82 4.39 16.74
N LYS A 11 -15.61 3.10 16.39
CA LYS A 11 -15.13 2.13 17.36
C LYS A 11 -13.76 2.61 17.91
N GLU A 12 -13.67 2.74 19.24
CA GLU A 12 -12.49 3.34 19.89
C GLU A 12 -11.24 2.44 19.86
N GLU A 13 -11.41 1.14 19.70
CA GLU A 13 -10.30 0.18 19.65
C GLU A 13 -9.40 0.44 18.44
N THR A 14 -8.12 0.64 18.72
CA THR A 14 -7.11 0.83 17.69
C THR A 14 -6.34 -0.46 17.43
N VAL A 15 -5.87 -0.63 16.19
CA VAL A 15 -5.07 -1.78 15.76
C VAL A 15 -3.80 -1.31 15.05
N THR A 16 -2.82 -2.21 14.94
CA THR A 16 -1.62 -1.97 14.12
C THR A 16 -1.95 -2.00 12.63
N ALA A 17 -1.05 -1.49 11.78
CA ALA A 17 -1.22 -1.53 10.33
C ALA A 17 -1.37 -2.97 9.81
N SER A 18 -0.53 -3.89 10.27
CA SER A 18 -0.61 -5.30 9.87
C SER A 18 -1.94 -5.95 10.26
N MET A 19 -2.47 -5.62 11.43
CA MET A 19 -3.77 -6.14 11.87
C MET A 19 -4.93 -5.50 11.10
N ALA A 20 -4.85 -4.21 10.75
CA ALA A 20 -5.84 -3.53 9.91
C ALA A 20 -5.92 -4.17 8.52
N ILE A 21 -4.76 -4.50 7.91
CA ILE A 21 -4.67 -5.20 6.63
C ILE A 21 -5.33 -6.59 6.71
N LEU A 22 -5.07 -7.35 7.77
CA LEU A 22 -5.64 -8.69 7.94
C LEU A 22 -7.15 -8.68 8.17
N LYS A 23 -7.65 -7.72 8.95
CA LYS A 23 -9.09 -7.57 9.20
C LYS A 23 -9.85 -7.07 7.98
N GLY A 24 -9.23 -6.22 7.16
CA GLY A 24 -9.86 -5.56 6.02
C GLY A 24 -10.91 -4.55 6.45
N LEU A 25 -12.00 -4.98 7.10
CA LEU A 25 -13.03 -4.15 7.69
C LEU A 25 -13.01 -4.26 9.22
N SER A 26 -13.39 -3.17 9.88
CA SER A 26 -13.64 -3.18 11.32
C SER A 26 -14.95 -3.93 11.62
N GLU A 27 -15.09 -4.46 12.85
CA GLU A 27 -16.26 -5.22 13.29
C GLU A 27 -17.58 -4.40 13.24
N ASP A 28 -17.48 -3.08 13.30
CA ASP A 28 -18.62 -2.16 13.11
C ASP A 28 -18.93 -1.85 11.63
N GLY A 29 -18.21 -2.51 10.69
CA GLY A 29 -18.34 -2.32 9.25
C GLY A 29 -17.66 -1.05 8.72
N GLY A 30 -16.89 -0.35 9.54
CA GLY A 30 -16.08 0.79 9.13
C GLY A 30 -14.78 0.37 8.44
N LEU A 31 -14.18 1.31 7.71
CA LEU A 31 -12.83 1.18 7.16
C LEU A 31 -11.80 1.54 8.23
N PHE A 32 -10.61 0.98 8.13
CA PHE A 32 -9.50 1.40 8.97
C PHE A 32 -8.79 2.61 8.37
N VAL A 33 -8.66 3.66 9.18
CA VAL A 33 -7.89 4.87 8.85
C VAL A 33 -6.85 5.12 9.93
N PRO A 34 -5.69 5.71 9.58
CA PRO A 34 -4.68 6.03 10.58
C PRO A 34 -5.23 7.06 11.57
N THR A 35 -4.80 6.97 12.82
CA THR A 35 -5.20 7.91 13.88
C THR A 35 -4.65 9.31 13.68
N GLU A 36 -3.57 9.40 12.91
CA GLU A 36 -2.92 10.66 12.48
C GLU A 36 -2.35 10.48 11.06
N ILE A 37 -2.29 11.55 10.30
CA ILE A 37 -1.61 11.56 9.01
C ILE A 37 -0.13 11.87 9.26
N PRO A 38 0.78 10.90 9.02
CA PRO A 38 2.20 11.12 9.24
C PRO A 38 2.75 12.13 8.24
N LYS A 39 3.80 12.83 8.66
CA LYS A 39 4.57 13.70 7.79
C LYS A 39 5.65 12.91 7.07
N LEU A 40 5.83 13.21 5.79
CA LEU A 40 6.97 12.73 5.03
C LEU A 40 8.15 13.68 5.28
N ASP A 41 9.25 13.14 5.83
CA ASP A 41 10.42 13.93 6.21
C ASP A 41 11.45 14.08 5.08
N VAL A 42 11.25 13.40 3.95
CA VAL A 42 12.15 13.45 2.79
C VAL A 42 11.85 14.70 1.96
N PRO A 43 12.86 15.53 1.65
CA PRO A 43 12.69 16.69 0.79
C PRO A 43 12.24 16.30 -0.63
N MET A 44 11.45 17.17 -1.28
CA MET A 44 10.90 16.90 -2.61
C MET A 44 11.97 16.72 -3.69
N ASP A 45 13.08 17.43 -3.59
CA ASP A 45 14.22 17.33 -4.51
C ASP A 45 15.01 16.01 -4.36
N GLU A 46 14.92 15.36 -3.21
CA GLU A 46 15.44 14.01 -2.99
C GLU A 46 14.46 12.96 -3.52
N LEU A 47 13.17 13.10 -3.22
CA LEU A 47 12.12 12.21 -3.76
C LEU A 47 12.13 12.19 -5.30
N ALA A 48 12.34 13.33 -5.94
CA ALA A 48 12.39 13.45 -7.39
C ALA A 48 13.53 12.66 -8.06
N LYS A 49 14.52 12.21 -7.29
CA LYS A 49 15.65 11.39 -7.77
C LYS A 49 15.47 9.90 -7.53
N MET A 50 14.46 9.53 -6.75
CA MET A 50 14.18 8.15 -6.36
C MET A 50 13.44 7.39 -7.45
N SER A 51 13.67 6.10 -7.50
CA SER A 51 12.83 5.18 -8.25
C SER A 51 11.42 5.11 -7.61
N TYR A 52 10.47 4.51 -8.34
CA TYR A 52 9.14 4.27 -7.81
C TYR A 52 9.18 3.45 -6.50
N GLN A 53 10.01 2.39 -6.47
CA GLN A 53 10.14 1.52 -5.31
C GLN A 53 10.75 2.24 -4.10
N GLU A 54 11.74 3.09 -4.31
CA GLU A 54 12.32 3.91 -3.24
C GLU A 54 11.30 4.91 -2.69
N THR A 55 10.59 5.61 -3.57
CA THR A 55 9.50 6.53 -3.17
C THR A 55 8.38 5.79 -2.43
N ALA A 56 7.98 4.60 -2.92
CA ALA A 56 6.98 3.77 -2.27
C ALA A 56 7.41 3.39 -0.85
N TYR A 57 8.69 3.03 -0.65
CA TYR A 57 9.22 2.72 0.68
C TYR A 57 9.16 3.95 1.61
N GLU A 58 9.62 5.12 1.16
CA GLU A 58 9.61 6.33 1.96
C GLU A 58 8.20 6.72 2.42
N VAL A 59 7.20 6.56 1.55
CA VAL A 59 5.80 6.81 1.91
C VAL A 59 5.23 5.71 2.82
N MET A 60 5.39 4.44 2.44
CA MET A 60 4.76 3.34 3.16
C MET A 60 5.32 3.15 4.58
N LYS A 61 6.61 3.37 4.80
CA LYS A 61 7.21 3.28 6.15
C LYS A 61 6.58 4.26 7.15
N CYS A 62 6.03 5.38 6.68
CA CYS A 62 5.35 6.33 7.53
C CYS A 62 4.01 5.79 8.05
N PHE A 63 3.34 4.95 7.28
CA PHE A 63 2.02 4.39 7.60
C PHE A 63 2.11 2.98 8.19
N LEU A 64 2.96 2.12 7.63
CA LEU A 64 3.08 0.70 8.01
C LEU A 64 4.17 0.50 9.07
N THR A 65 4.06 1.23 10.17
CA THR A 65 5.11 1.37 11.19
C THR A 65 5.42 0.11 12.01
N ASP A 66 4.61 -0.91 11.92
CA ASP A 66 4.86 -2.22 12.52
C ASP A 66 5.49 -3.24 11.55
N PHE A 67 5.76 -2.84 10.29
CA PHE A 67 6.58 -3.60 9.36
C PHE A 67 8.04 -3.20 9.49
N THR A 68 8.94 -4.15 9.36
CA THR A 68 10.38 -3.85 9.27
C THR A 68 10.75 -3.30 7.90
N GLU A 69 11.90 -2.65 7.79
CA GLU A 69 12.43 -2.17 6.51
C GLU A 69 12.56 -3.30 5.49
N GLU A 70 13.09 -4.45 5.92
CA GLU A 70 13.25 -5.63 5.07
C GLU A 70 11.91 -6.15 4.57
N GLU A 71 10.91 -6.26 5.46
CA GLU A 71 9.55 -6.69 5.10
C GLU A 71 8.92 -5.76 4.06
N LEU A 72 8.99 -4.44 4.26
CA LEU A 72 8.42 -3.46 3.33
C LEU A 72 9.14 -3.47 1.98
N LYS A 73 10.46 -3.44 1.97
CA LYS A 73 11.25 -3.49 0.73
C LYS A 73 10.99 -4.77 -0.05
N ASN A 74 10.86 -5.91 0.64
CA ASN A 74 10.50 -7.17 -0.01
C ASN A 74 9.10 -7.12 -0.63
N CYS A 75 8.09 -6.59 0.09
CA CYS A 75 6.74 -6.41 -0.46
C CYS A 75 6.74 -5.49 -1.69
N ILE A 76 7.42 -4.36 -1.61
CA ILE A 76 7.47 -3.35 -2.67
C ILE A 76 8.16 -3.90 -3.93
N ASN A 77 9.35 -4.52 -3.77
CA ASN A 77 10.13 -5.01 -4.89
C ASN A 77 9.46 -6.19 -5.61
N ASN A 78 8.69 -7.02 -4.90
CA ASN A 78 7.92 -8.09 -5.52
C ASN A 78 6.59 -7.62 -6.13
N ALA A 79 6.06 -6.49 -5.69
CA ALA A 79 4.83 -5.93 -6.22
C ALA A 79 5.07 -5.12 -7.49
N TYR A 80 6.07 -4.26 -7.47
CA TYR A 80 6.36 -3.27 -8.52
C TYR A 80 7.64 -3.68 -9.28
N ASP A 81 7.54 -4.71 -10.07
CA ASP A 81 8.60 -5.31 -10.86
C ASP A 81 8.24 -5.36 -12.35
N GLU A 82 8.83 -6.29 -13.08
CA GLU A 82 8.61 -6.53 -14.50
C GLU A 82 7.17 -6.94 -14.90
N LYS A 83 6.26 -7.11 -13.94
CA LYS A 83 4.81 -7.26 -14.21
C LYS A 83 4.19 -5.96 -14.73
N PHE A 84 4.85 -4.84 -14.48
CA PHE A 84 4.51 -3.56 -15.11
C PHE A 84 5.32 -3.40 -16.40
N ASP A 85 4.68 -2.92 -17.45
CA ASP A 85 5.28 -2.79 -18.78
C ASP A 85 6.22 -1.57 -18.92
N THR A 86 6.36 -0.78 -17.86
CA THR A 86 7.33 0.32 -17.74
C THR A 86 8.06 0.30 -16.41
N LYS A 87 9.33 0.72 -16.41
CA LYS A 87 10.16 0.81 -15.19
C LYS A 87 9.72 1.91 -14.24
N GLU A 88 9.09 2.95 -14.75
CA GLU A 88 8.54 4.06 -13.99
C GLU A 88 7.29 3.65 -13.20
N ILE A 89 6.68 2.50 -13.50
CA ILE A 89 5.47 1.94 -12.87
C ILE A 89 4.24 2.82 -13.08
N ALA A 90 4.33 4.11 -12.76
CA ALA A 90 3.29 5.12 -12.94
C ALA A 90 3.92 6.39 -13.51
N PRO A 91 4.27 6.41 -14.81
CA PRO A 91 4.90 7.56 -15.44
C PRO A 91 3.96 8.76 -15.49
N LEU A 92 4.56 9.96 -15.46
CA LEU A 92 3.87 11.22 -15.64
C LEU A 92 4.16 11.74 -17.04
N HIS A 93 3.14 11.81 -17.88
CA HIS A 93 3.23 12.30 -19.24
C HIS A 93 2.68 13.73 -19.37
N GLU A 94 3.43 14.62 -20.02
CA GLU A 94 2.98 15.98 -20.31
C GLU A 94 2.46 16.06 -21.75
N ALA A 95 1.23 16.55 -21.91
CA ALA A 95 0.61 16.81 -23.20
C ALA A 95 -0.33 18.04 -23.11
N ASP A 96 -0.30 18.90 -24.11
CA ASP A 96 -1.16 20.09 -24.22
C ASP A 96 -1.20 21.00 -22.95
N GLY A 97 -0.06 21.09 -22.24
CA GLY A 97 0.06 21.90 -21.01
C GLY A 97 -0.60 21.28 -19.77
N ALA A 98 -0.97 20.00 -19.84
CA ALA A 98 -1.49 19.22 -18.72
C ALA A 98 -0.58 18.03 -18.43
N TYR A 99 -0.63 17.55 -17.18
CA TYR A 99 0.10 16.35 -16.76
C TYR A 99 -0.87 15.18 -16.57
N PHE A 100 -0.54 14.05 -17.18
CA PHE A 100 -1.31 12.80 -17.12
C PHE A 100 -0.51 11.75 -16.34
N LEU A 101 -1.01 11.34 -15.18
CA LEU A 101 -0.45 10.23 -14.43
C LEU A 101 -1.04 8.92 -14.98
N GLU A 102 -0.19 8.10 -15.59
CA GLU A 102 -0.60 6.86 -16.24
C GLU A 102 -0.64 5.71 -15.23
N LEU A 103 -1.82 5.15 -14.97
CA LEU A 103 -2.02 4.08 -13.97
C LEU A 103 -2.41 2.73 -14.59
N TYR A 104 -2.18 2.56 -15.89
CA TYR A 104 -2.63 1.38 -16.67
C TYR A 104 -1.50 0.43 -17.07
N HIS A 105 -0.31 0.58 -16.51
CA HIS A 105 0.87 -0.22 -16.85
C HIS A 105 0.96 -1.58 -16.15
N GLY A 106 0.03 -1.88 -15.26
CA GLY A 106 -0.02 -3.17 -14.54
C GLY A 106 -0.66 -4.29 -15.36
N ALA A 107 -0.63 -5.50 -14.81
CA ALA A 107 -1.02 -6.73 -15.50
C ALA A 107 -2.47 -6.77 -16.02
N THR A 108 -3.40 -6.05 -15.39
CA THR A 108 -4.82 -6.00 -15.81
C THR A 108 -5.20 -4.70 -16.53
N ILE A 109 -4.23 -3.79 -16.71
CA ILE A 109 -4.41 -2.47 -17.35
C ILE A 109 -5.36 -1.55 -16.55
N ALA A 110 -5.81 -1.98 -15.38
CA ALA A 110 -6.66 -1.21 -14.50
C ALA A 110 -5.83 -0.44 -13.45
N PHE A 111 -6.24 0.77 -13.10
CA PHE A 111 -5.57 1.58 -12.07
C PHE A 111 -5.45 0.86 -10.71
N LYS A 112 -6.34 -0.09 -10.43
CA LYS A 112 -6.34 -0.89 -9.21
C LYS A 112 -5.09 -1.77 -9.06
N ASP A 113 -4.39 -2.07 -10.14
CA ASP A 113 -3.14 -2.83 -10.11
C ASP A 113 -2.10 -2.16 -9.21
N MET A 114 -2.13 -0.84 -9.08
CA MET A 114 -1.25 -0.09 -8.19
C MET A 114 -1.39 -0.54 -6.72
N ALA A 115 -2.59 -0.87 -6.28
CA ALA A 115 -2.84 -1.36 -4.93
C ALA A 115 -2.90 -2.89 -4.84
N LEU A 116 -3.52 -3.54 -5.83
CA LEU A 116 -3.73 -4.99 -5.81
C LEU A 116 -2.43 -5.78 -6.02
N SER A 117 -1.41 -5.20 -6.65
CA SER A 117 -0.11 -5.84 -6.82
C SER A 117 0.64 -6.01 -5.49
N ILE A 118 0.52 -5.06 -4.56
CA ILE A 118 1.23 -5.12 -3.28
C ILE A 118 0.42 -5.80 -2.17
N LEU A 119 -0.91 -5.76 -2.25
CA LEU A 119 -1.79 -6.28 -1.20
C LEU A 119 -1.49 -7.73 -0.79
N PRO A 120 -1.28 -8.70 -1.70
CA PRO A 120 -0.97 -10.08 -1.33
C PRO A 120 0.32 -10.22 -0.52
N TYR A 121 1.34 -9.45 -0.85
CA TYR A 121 2.61 -9.46 -0.13
C TYR A 121 2.48 -8.87 1.28
N LEU A 122 1.76 -7.75 1.41
CA LEU A 122 1.46 -7.16 2.70
C LEU A 122 0.61 -8.09 3.57
N MET A 123 -0.42 -8.73 3.02
CA MET A 123 -1.27 -9.68 3.74
C MET A 123 -0.50 -10.91 4.20
N THR A 124 0.32 -11.49 3.33
CA THR A 124 1.15 -12.66 3.67
C THR A 124 2.15 -12.32 4.78
N THR A 125 2.81 -11.17 4.69
CA THR A 125 3.74 -10.67 5.70
C THR A 125 3.01 -10.39 7.01
N ALA A 126 1.85 -9.74 6.96
CA ALA A 126 1.02 -9.45 8.12
C ALA A 126 0.53 -10.74 8.81
N ALA A 127 0.09 -11.74 8.03
CA ALA A 127 -0.33 -13.03 8.57
C ALA A 127 0.81 -13.75 9.31
N LYS A 128 1.99 -13.80 8.70
CA LYS A 128 3.19 -14.39 9.32
C LYS A 128 3.56 -13.69 10.63
N LYS A 129 3.58 -12.38 10.62
CA LYS A 129 3.92 -11.50 11.74
C LYS A 129 2.96 -11.67 12.92
N ASN A 130 1.67 -11.77 12.63
CA ASN A 130 0.62 -11.96 13.64
C ASN A 130 0.31 -13.44 13.93
N GLN A 131 1.14 -14.38 13.45
CA GLN A 131 1.02 -15.82 13.68
C GLN A 131 -0.36 -16.40 13.28
N ILE A 132 -0.98 -15.82 12.26
CA ILE A 132 -2.24 -16.31 11.71
C ILE A 132 -1.97 -17.64 10.99
N LYS A 133 -2.65 -18.69 11.42
CA LYS A 133 -2.52 -20.03 10.85
C LYS A 133 -3.73 -20.45 9.99
N ASN A 134 -4.79 -19.66 10.06
CA ASN A 134 -6.00 -19.90 9.30
C ASN A 134 -5.79 -19.56 7.83
N GLU A 135 -6.49 -20.24 6.96
CA GLU A 135 -6.60 -19.87 5.56
C GLU A 135 -7.28 -18.49 5.42
N ILE A 136 -6.75 -17.66 4.54
CA ILE A 136 -7.33 -16.36 4.22
C ILE A 136 -8.02 -16.47 2.87
N VAL A 137 -9.33 -16.25 2.86
CA VAL A 137 -10.14 -16.25 1.64
C VAL A 137 -10.49 -14.82 1.26
N ILE A 138 -10.14 -14.44 0.03
CA ILE A 138 -10.47 -13.13 -0.53
C ILE A 138 -11.64 -13.29 -1.49
N LEU A 139 -12.74 -12.65 -1.18
CA LEU A 139 -13.91 -12.59 -2.05
C LEU A 139 -13.84 -11.33 -2.91
N THR A 140 -13.94 -11.51 -4.21
CA THR A 140 -13.93 -10.38 -5.16
C THR A 140 -15.18 -10.39 -6.01
N ALA A 141 -15.69 -9.20 -6.29
CA ALA A 141 -16.71 -8.98 -7.31
C ALA A 141 -16.19 -7.93 -8.29
N THR A 142 -16.15 -8.26 -9.55
CA THR A 142 -15.58 -7.41 -10.59
C THR A 142 -16.44 -7.43 -11.84
N SER A 143 -16.35 -6.39 -12.64
CA SER A 143 -17.06 -6.25 -13.92
C SER A 143 -16.36 -6.94 -15.09
N GLY A 144 -15.25 -7.60 -14.89
CA GLY A 144 -14.50 -8.29 -15.95
C GLY A 144 -13.03 -8.26 -15.72
#